data_70e7e7a1defcb881a186d378dba83e53
#
_entry.id   70e7e7a1defcb881a186d378dba83e53
#
_cell.length_a   1.000
_cell.length_b   1.000
_cell.length_c   1.000
_cell.angle_alpha   90.00
_cell.angle_beta   90.00
_cell.angle_gamma   90.00
#
_symmetry.space_group_name_H-M   'P 1'
#
loop_
_entity.id
_entity.type
_entity.pdbx_description
1 polymer ?
#
loop_
_entity_poly.entity_id
_entity_poly.type
_entity_poly.pdbx_seq_one_letter_code
_entity_poly.pdbx_strand_id
1 'polypeptide(L)'
;MFSIFIDSDSLPKPHRAMVIRRILKDNQYIKACHFASDRVLPDVRDAIEHHTASLRAPLRDTLDKEELRKIRSNIYMYIVETGMNSADDKLVELSETPGFAITHDIPLASRLIEKGLVVLDDRGHELTKENIRARLSERNFMESLRQNGFVSEKTKSFDQRTINEFASAFDSLFNRFVKEFC
;
A
#
# COMPACT_ATOMS: atom_id res chain seq x y z
N MET A 1 13.31 -8.92 7.21
CA MET A 1 12.34 -7.79 7.24
C MET A 1 12.09 -7.32 5.82
N PHE A 2 10.88 -6.86 5.50
CA PHE A 2 10.44 -6.43 4.17
C PHE A 2 9.72 -5.07 4.22
N SER A 3 9.58 -4.43 3.06
CA SER A 3 8.88 -3.14 2.93
C SER A 3 7.51 -3.28 2.26
N ILE A 4 6.57 -2.39 2.61
CA ILE A 4 5.21 -2.38 2.09
C ILE A 4 4.95 -1.01 1.43
N PHE A 5 4.43 -1.01 0.21
CA PHE A 5 4.15 0.18 -0.59
C PHE A 5 2.67 0.26 -0.89
N ILE A 6 2.01 1.34 -0.51
CA ILE A 6 0.55 1.47 -0.57
C ILE A 6 0.18 2.72 -1.36
N ASP A 7 -0.45 2.49 -2.50
CA ASP A 7 -1.15 3.51 -3.25
C ASP A 7 -2.48 3.79 -2.53
N SER A 8 -2.47 4.87 -1.76
CA SER A 8 -3.58 5.15 -0.84
C SER A 8 -4.78 5.78 -1.52
N ASP A 9 -4.60 6.34 -2.70
CA ASP A 9 -5.69 6.93 -3.49
C ASP A 9 -6.53 5.83 -4.17
N SER A 10 -5.89 4.71 -4.49
CA SER A 10 -6.55 3.55 -5.05
C SER A 10 -7.14 2.60 -3.99
N LEU A 11 -6.75 2.72 -2.72
CA LEU A 11 -7.17 1.79 -1.67
C LEU A 11 -8.32 2.34 -0.82
N PRO A 12 -9.52 1.73 -0.84
CA PRO A 12 -10.66 2.16 -0.04
C PRO A 12 -10.35 2.19 1.47
N LYS A 13 -10.96 3.14 2.19
CA LYS A 13 -10.73 3.33 3.64
C LYS A 13 -10.87 2.05 4.48
N PRO A 14 -11.87 1.15 4.26
CA PRO A 14 -11.98 -0.10 5.02
C PRO A 14 -10.78 -1.02 4.81
N HIS A 15 -10.27 -1.14 3.58
CA HIS A 15 -9.09 -1.94 3.25
C HIS A 15 -7.84 -1.34 3.91
N ARG A 16 -7.66 -0.02 3.80
CA ARG A 16 -6.54 0.69 4.43
C ARG A 16 -6.53 0.52 5.95
N ALA A 17 -7.70 0.55 6.60
CA ALA A 17 -7.82 0.30 8.04
C ALA A 17 -7.38 -1.12 8.44
N MET A 18 -7.67 -2.14 7.62
CA MET A 18 -7.20 -3.51 7.86
C MET A 18 -5.69 -3.62 7.70
N VAL A 19 -5.14 -3.02 6.65
CA VAL A 19 -3.69 -2.97 6.40
C VAL A 19 -2.97 -2.29 7.58
N ILE A 20 -3.43 -1.11 8.00
CA ILE A 20 -2.86 -0.38 9.16
C ILE A 20 -2.90 -1.24 10.42
N ARG A 21 -4.02 -1.90 10.72
CA ARG A 21 -4.14 -2.77 11.90
C ARG A 21 -3.11 -3.89 11.87
N ARG A 22 -2.91 -4.53 10.72
CA ARG A 22 -1.92 -5.60 10.56
C ARG A 22 -0.50 -5.08 10.71
N ILE A 23 -0.18 -3.94 10.11
CA ILE A 23 1.13 -3.30 10.20
C ILE A 23 1.46 -2.95 11.67
N LEU A 24 0.53 -2.38 12.41
CA LEU A 24 0.73 -2.04 13.82
C LEU A 24 0.92 -3.27 14.69
N LYS A 25 0.19 -4.36 14.43
CA LYS A 25 0.27 -5.60 15.20
C LYS A 25 1.60 -6.33 14.99
N ASP A 26 2.06 -6.41 13.76
CA ASP A 26 3.19 -7.25 13.36
C ASP A 26 4.38 -6.41 12.85
N ASN A 27 4.52 -5.19 13.39
CA ASN A 27 5.51 -4.20 12.95
C ASN A 27 6.96 -4.68 13.04
N GLN A 28 7.27 -5.61 13.95
CA GLN A 28 8.60 -6.20 14.12
C GLN A 28 9.14 -6.91 12.86
N TYR A 29 8.28 -7.27 11.92
CA TYR A 29 8.68 -7.91 10.65
C TYR A 29 8.87 -6.90 9.51
N ILE A 30 8.43 -5.64 9.72
CA ILE A 30 8.37 -4.61 8.68
C ILE A 30 9.57 -3.69 8.78
N LYS A 31 10.32 -3.56 7.69
CA LYS A 31 11.41 -2.59 7.54
C LYS A 31 10.84 -1.17 7.43
N ALA A 32 9.92 -0.97 6.48
CA ALA A 32 9.25 0.30 6.25
C ALA A 32 7.87 0.08 5.61
N CYS A 33 6.93 0.98 5.92
CA CYS A 33 5.62 1.01 5.27
C CYS A 33 5.38 2.40 4.70
N HIS A 34 5.17 2.48 3.40
CA HIS A 34 5.07 3.73 2.64
C HIS A 34 3.66 3.92 2.09
N PHE A 35 2.95 4.94 2.58
CA PHE A 35 1.66 5.39 2.06
C PHE A 35 1.89 6.64 1.20
N ALA A 36 1.51 6.61 -0.07
CA ALA A 36 1.52 7.78 -0.93
C ALA A 36 0.08 8.18 -1.30
N SER A 37 -0.18 9.49 -1.35
CA SER A 37 -1.49 10.07 -1.64
C SER A 37 -1.35 11.53 -2.08
N ASP A 38 -2.34 12.04 -2.80
CA ASP A 38 -2.47 13.46 -3.14
C ASP A 38 -2.98 14.33 -1.96
N ARG A 39 -3.36 13.70 -0.85
CA ARG A 39 -3.98 14.36 0.33
C ARG A 39 -3.52 13.76 1.64
N VAL A 40 -3.73 14.51 2.71
CA VAL A 40 -3.53 14.00 4.07
C VAL A 40 -4.56 12.91 4.38
N LEU A 41 -4.08 11.78 4.88
CA LEU A 41 -4.90 10.66 5.32
C LEU A 41 -4.91 10.61 6.86
N PRO A 42 -6.00 11.02 7.52
CA PRO A 42 -6.05 11.09 8.98
C PRO A 42 -5.77 9.74 9.66
N ASP A 43 -6.29 8.64 9.13
CA ASP A 43 -6.10 7.29 9.64
C ASP A 43 -4.62 6.84 9.59
N VAL A 44 -3.88 7.22 8.54
CA VAL A 44 -2.43 6.95 8.44
C VAL A 44 -1.64 7.82 9.40
N ARG A 45 -1.97 9.12 9.49
CA ARG A 45 -1.34 10.04 10.43
C ARG A 45 -1.50 9.55 11.88
N ASP A 46 -2.73 9.21 12.26
CA ASP A 46 -3.05 8.71 13.60
C ASP A 46 -2.29 7.39 13.90
N ALA A 47 -2.12 6.51 12.90
CA ALA A 47 -1.32 5.30 13.01
C ALA A 47 0.18 5.61 13.26
N ILE A 48 0.74 6.58 12.56
CA ILE A 48 2.13 7.03 12.75
C ILE A 48 2.33 7.59 14.16
N GLU A 49 1.42 8.43 14.61
CA GLU A 49 1.48 9.03 15.95
C GLU A 49 1.36 7.96 17.04
N HIS A 50 0.38 7.07 16.92
CA HIS A 50 0.18 5.96 17.84
C HIS A 50 1.40 5.04 17.92
N HIS A 51 1.94 4.62 16.77
CA HIS A 51 3.11 3.76 16.73
C HIS A 51 4.35 4.46 17.30
N THR A 52 4.57 5.73 16.97
CA THR A 52 5.68 6.51 17.55
C THR A 52 5.55 6.61 19.07
N ALA A 53 4.34 6.84 19.58
CA ALA A 53 4.09 6.91 21.03
C ALA A 53 4.36 5.56 21.72
N SER A 54 3.93 4.45 21.10
CA SER A 54 4.17 3.10 21.64
C SER A 54 5.65 2.73 21.70
N LEU A 55 6.44 3.15 20.71
CA LEU A 55 7.91 2.95 20.70
C LEU A 55 8.62 3.77 21.79
N ARG A 56 8.12 4.98 22.09
CA ARG A 56 8.71 5.88 23.08
C ARG A 56 8.31 5.54 24.51
N ALA A 57 7.13 4.96 24.71
CA ALA A 57 6.55 4.73 26.03
C ALA A 57 7.48 3.94 26.98
N PRO A 58 8.06 2.79 26.58
CA PRO A 58 8.92 2.00 27.47
C PRO A 58 10.28 2.65 27.76
N LEU A 59 10.66 3.69 27.03
CA LEU A 59 11.98 4.34 27.11
C LEU A 59 11.95 5.69 27.81
N ARG A 60 10.78 6.13 28.30
CA ARG A 60 10.58 7.47 28.89
C ARG A 60 11.43 7.72 30.13
N ASP A 61 11.69 6.67 30.89
CA ASP A 61 12.44 6.77 32.15
C ASP A 61 13.95 6.53 31.95
N THR A 62 14.37 6.13 30.74
CA THR A 62 15.74 5.74 30.42
C THR A 62 16.44 6.70 29.46
N LEU A 63 15.69 7.39 28.61
CA LEU A 63 16.21 8.30 27.59
C LEU A 63 15.79 9.73 27.88
N ASP A 64 16.66 10.69 27.50
CA ASP A 64 16.31 12.09 27.55
C ASP A 64 15.31 12.53 26.46
N LYS A 65 14.84 13.78 26.55
CA LYS A 65 13.83 14.29 25.60
C LYS A 65 14.35 14.38 24.18
N GLU A 66 15.65 14.61 23.99
CA GLU A 66 16.24 14.72 22.65
C GLU A 66 16.41 13.35 22.02
N GLU A 67 16.85 12.36 22.78
CA GLU A 67 16.95 10.97 22.36
C GLU A 67 15.57 10.38 22.01
N LEU A 68 14.55 10.63 22.85
CA LEU A 68 13.18 10.22 22.57
C LEU A 68 12.63 10.84 21.27
N ARG A 69 13.02 12.08 20.95
CA ARG A 69 12.60 12.72 19.69
C ARG A 69 13.18 12.05 18.45
N LYS A 70 14.31 11.36 18.55
CA LYS A 70 14.93 10.62 17.43
C LYS A 70 14.21 9.32 17.10
N ILE A 71 13.48 8.77 18.07
CA ILE A 71 12.68 7.56 17.86
C ILE A 71 11.47 7.90 16.97
N ARG A 72 11.38 7.24 15.82
CA ARG A 72 10.34 7.45 14.80
C ARG A 72 9.65 6.12 14.44
N SER A 73 8.41 6.24 14.02
CA SER A 73 7.72 5.15 13.35
C SER A 73 8.45 4.78 12.05
N ASN A 74 8.37 3.52 11.65
CA ASN A 74 8.74 3.05 10.31
C ASN A 74 7.54 3.08 9.32
N ILE A 75 6.45 3.75 9.71
CA ILE A 75 5.31 4.04 8.85
C ILE A 75 5.48 5.47 8.34
N TYR A 76 5.42 5.66 7.03
CA TYR A 76 5.63 6.94 6.36
C TYR A 76 4.41 7.31 5.53
N MET A 77 4.05 8.59 5.54
CA MET A 77 3.02 9.16 4.68
C MET A 77 3.66 10.23 3.80
N TYR A 78 3.51 10.08 2.49
CA TYR A 78 3.99 11.03 1.49
C TYR A 78 2.78 11.70 0.86
N ILE A 79 2.72 13.02 1.06
CA ILE A 79 1.73 13.87 0.38
C ILE A 79 2.45 14.44 -0.82
N VAL A 80 1.93 14.16 -2.00
CA VAL A 80 2.49 14.64 -3.27
C VAL A 80 1.57 15.69 -3.86
N GLU A 81 2.15 16.70 -4.48
CA GLU A 81 1.35 17.73 -5.15
C GLU A 81 0.51 17.12 -6.27
N THR A 82 -0.70 17.64 -6.44
CA THR A 82 -1.63 17.21 -7.49
C THR A 82 -1.00 17.35 -8.87
N GLY A 83 -0.67 16.23 -9.47
CA GLY A 83 -0.13 16.11 -10.82
C GLY A 83 -0.22 14.67 -11.29
N MET A 84 -0.32 14.47 -12.61
CA MET A 84 -0.37 13.11 -13.17
C MET A 84 0.86 12.32 -12.71
N ASN A 85 0.64 11.17 -12.04
CA ASN A 85 1.64 10.18 -11.61
C ASN A 85 2.57 10.58 -10.44
N SER A 86 2.34 11.67 -9.71
CA SER A 86 3.27 12.07 -8.66
C SER A 86 3.32 11.10 -7.47
N ALA A 87 2.17 10.54 -7.02
CA ALA A 87 2.12 9.50 -5.99
C ALA A 87 2.73 8.18 -6.48
N ASP A 88 2.41 7.80 -7.72
CA ASP A 88 2.93 6.61 -8.39
C ASP A 88 4.45 6.69 -8.53
N ASP A 89 4.96 7.82 -9.02
CA ASP A 89 6.41 8.04 -9.19
C ASP A 89 7.13 7.97 -7.85
N LYS A 90 6.53 8.50 -6.78
CA LYS A 90 7.08 8.41 -5.44
C LYS A 90 7.14 6.97 -4.93
N LEU A 91 6.09 6.18 -5.12
CA LEU A 91 6.10 4.76 -4.76
C LEU A 91 7.13 3.96 -5.56
N VAL A 92 7.25 4.21 -6.85
CA VAL A 92 8.26 3.57 -7.69
C VAL A 92 9.68 3.98 -7.29
N GLU A 93 9.92 5.25 -6.96
CA GLU A 93 11.22 5.73 -6.46
C GLU A 93 11.63 5.01 -5.17
N LEU A 94 10.71 4.93 -4.21
CA LEU A 94 10.96 4.33 -2.89
C LEU A 94 11.02 2.81 -2.91
N SER A 95 10.46 2.17 -3.96
CA SER A 95 10.30 0.72 -3.98
C SER A 95 11.63 -0.03 -3.96
N GLU A 96 11.71 -1.01 -3.04
CA GLU A 96 12.87 -1.87 -2.81
C GLU A 96 12.43 -3.32 -2.56
N THR A 97 13.34 -4.27 -2.73
CA THR A 97 13.14 -5.69 -2.42
C THR A 97 13.96 -6.10 -1.19
N PRO A 98 13.47 -7.02 -0.36
CA PRO A 98 12.16 -7.66 -0.43
C PRO A 98 11.03 -6.72 -0.03
N GLY A 99 9.95 -6.74 -0.79
CA GLY A 99 8.78 -5.91 -0.54
C GLY A 99 7.59 -6.28 -1.42
N PHE A 100 6.42 -5.79 -1.04
CA PHE A 100 5.21 -5.91 -1.85
C PHE A 100 4.44 -4.59 -1.88
N ALA A 101 3.59 -4.43 -2.88
CA ALA A 101 2.78 -3.24 -3.02
C ALA A 101 1.28 -3.55 -3.10
N ILE A 102 0.46 -2.55 -2.77
CA ILE A 102 -1.00 -2.61 -2.88
C ILE A 102 -1.45 -1.46 -3.76
N THR A 103 -2.02 -1.76 -4.92
CA THR A 103 -2.62 -0.80 -5.84
C THR A 103 -3.57 -1.47 -6.82
N HIS A 104 -4.63 -0.79 -7.24
CA HIS A 104 -5.44 -1.22 -8.37
C HIS A 104 -5.05 -0.52 -9.68
N ASP A 105 -4.14 0.46 -9.64
CA ASP A 105 -3.63 1.11 -10.84
C ASP A 105 -2.70 0.15 -11.60
N ILE A 106 -3.14 -0.29 -12.79
CA ILE A 106 -2.43 -1.29 -13.59
C ILE A 106 -1.09 -0.76 -14.15
N PRO A 107 -0.98 0.47 -14.65
CA PRO A 107 0.30 1.10 -14.99
C PRO A 107 1.30 1.13 -13.83
N LEU A 108 0.89 1.56 -12.64
CA LEU A 108 1.74 1.55 -11.44
C LEU A 108 2.16 0.12 -11.08
N ALA A 109 1.21 -0.81 -11.06
CA ALA A 109 1.47 -2.22 -10.79
C ALA A 109 2.53 -2.81 -11.73
N SER A 110 2.44 -2.50 -13.03
CA SER A 110 3.43 -2.96 -14.02
C SER A 110 4.84 -2.47 -13.68
N ARG A 111 4.99 -1.19 -13.35
CA ARG A 111 6.29 -0.59 -12.98
C ARG A 111 6.88 -1.20 -11.71
N LEU A 112 6.03 -1.49 -10.71
CA LEU A 112 6.46 -2.11 -9.44
C LEU A 112 6.86 -3.57 -9.64
N ILE A 113 6.13 -4.33 -10.47
CA ILE A 113 6.46 -5.71 -10.84
C ILE A 113 7.80 -5.77 -11.60
N GLU A 114 8.08 -4.82 -12.49
CA GLU A 114 9.38 -4.73 -13.18
C GLU A 114 10.55 -4.52 -12.20
N LYS A 115 10.31 -3.82 -11.09
CA LYS A 115 11.28 -3.69 -9.99
C LYS A 115 11.37 -4.91 -9.06
N GLY A 116 10.60 -5.95 -9.32
CA GLY A 116 10.65 -7.21 -8.58
C GLY A 116 9.72 -7.28 -7.36
N LEU A 117 8.79 -6.34 -7.20
CA LEU A 117 7.80 -6.41 -6.14
C LEU A 117 6.67 -7.37 -6.51
N VAL A 118 6.09 -8.00 -5.48
CA VAL A 118 4.77 -8.62 -5.58
C VAL A 118 3.73 -7.52 -5.44
N VAL A 119 2.68 -7.54 -6.26
CA VAL A 119 1.62 -6.53 -6.21
C VAL A 119 0.27 -7.21 -5.96
N LEU A 120 -0.47 -6.68 -4.98
CA LEU A 120 -1.83 -7.09 -4.65
C LEU A 120 -2.81 -5.98 -5.07
N ASP A 121 -3.90 -6.34 -5.77
CA ASP A 121 -4.95 -5.38 -6.06
C ASP A 121 -5.93 -5.23 -4.87
N ASP A 122 -6.82 -4.24 -4.94
CA ASP A 122 -7.83 -3.95 -3.93
C ASP A 122 -8.96 -4.99 -3.83
N ARG A 123 -8.93 -6.02 -4.68
CA ARG A 123 -9.84 -7.18 -4.67
C ARG A 123 -9.18 -8.46 -4.18
N GLY A 124 -7.88 -8.41 -3.84
CA GLY A 124 -7.13 -9.56 -3.37
C GLY A 124 -6.51 -10.41 -4.48
N HIS A 125 -6.42 -9.91 -5.71
CA HIS A 125 -5.71 -10.62 -6.77
C HIS A 125 -4.24 -10.22 -6.79
N GLU A 126 -3.37 -11.21 -6.87
CA GLU A 126 -1.94 -10.99 -7.07
C GLU A 126 -1.69 -10.69 -8.57
N LEU A 127 -1.07 -9.54 -8.83
CA LEU A 127 -0.64 -9.12 -10.16
C LEU A 127 0.78 -9.62 -10.40
N THR A 128 0.98 -10.31 -11.50
CA THR A 128 2.26 -10.96 -11.86
C THR A 128 2.71 -10.54 -13.25
N LYS A 129 3.97 -10.84 -13.60
CA LYS A 129 4.49 -10.59 -14.95
C LYS A 129 3.67 -11.29 -16.05
N GLU A 130 3.07 -12.43 -15.71
CA GLU A 130 2.29 -13.24 -16.65
C GLU A 130 0.92 -12.62 -16.91
N ASN A 131 0.24 -12.08 -15.88
CA ASN A 131 -1.12 -11.58 -16.01
C ASN A 131 -1.22 -10.06 -16.26
N ILE A 132 -0.20 -9.28 -15.90
CA ILE A 132 -0.24 -7.81 -15.98
C ILE A 132 -0.40 -7.31 -17.42
N ARG A 133 0.22 -7.98 -18.40
CA ARG A 133 0.12 -7.59 -19.82
C ARG A 133 -1.30 -7.73 -20.35
N ALA A 134 -1.99 -8.82 -20.01
CA ALA A 134 -3.38 -9.02 -20.39
C ALA A 134 -4.27 -7.95 -19.76
N ARG A 135 -4.05 -7.63 -18.47
CA ARG A 135 -4.78 -6.59 -17.75
C ARG A 135 -4.53 -5.17 -18.32
N LEU A 136 -3.30 -4.86 -18.72
CA LEU A 136 -2.98 -3.61 -19.42
C LEU A 136 -3.73 -3.50 -20.76
N SER A 137 -3.72 -4.58 -21.54
CA SER A 137 -4.44 -4.62 -22.83
C SER A 137 -5.95 -4.44 -22.66
N GLU A 138 -6.53 -5.14 -21.69
CA GLU A 138 -7.96 -5.02 -21.35
C GLU A 138 -8.31 -3.59 -20.90
N ARG A 139 -7.50 -3.00 -20.01
CA ARG A 139 -7.66 -1.62 -19.55
C ARG A 139 -7.63 -0.63 -20.72
N ASN A 140 -6.62 -0.72 -21.58
CA ASN A 140 -6.47 0.17 -22.73
C ASN A 140 -7.62 0.02 -23.73
N PHE A 141 -8.08 -1.21 -23.96
CA PHE A 141 -9.25 -1.47 -24.79
C PHE A 141 -10.53 -0.86 -24.19
N MET A 142 -10.77 -1.07 -22.90
CA MET A 142 -11.92 -0.47 -22.20
C MET A 142 -11.87 1.06 -22.18
N GLU A 143 -10.67 1.64 -22.02
CA GLU A 143 -10.44 3.07 -22.11
C GLU A 143 -10.83 3.61 -23.50
N SER A 144 -10.39 2.95 -24.58
CA SER A 144 -10.76 3.33 -25.95
C SER A 144 -12.27 3.25 -26.18
N LEU A 145 -12.95 2.23 -25.63
CA LEU A 145 -14.40 2.11 -25.72
C LEU A 145 -15.13 3.25 -24.99
N ARG A 146 -14.64 3.68 -23.81
CA ARG A 146 -15.20 4.83 -23.07
C ARG A 146 -15.04 6.13 -23.85
N GLN A 147 -13.83 6.38 -24.38
CA GLN A 147 -13.54 7.59 -25.18
C GLN A 147 -14.43 7.68 -26.41
N ASN A 148 -14.83 6.54 -26.97
CA ASN A 148 -15.77 6.46 -28.12
C ASN A 148 -17.25 6.35 -27.70
N GLY A 149 -17.59 6.46 -26.40
CA GLY A 149 -18.97 6.48 -25.92
C GLY A 149 -19.70 5.12 -25.91
N PHE A 150 -18.99 4.01 -26.13
CA PHE A 150 -19.59 2.68 -26.20
C PHE A 150 -19.87 2.04 -24.83
N VAL A 151 -19.24 2.54 -23.75
CA VAL A 151 -19.37 1.97 -22.39
C VAL A 151 -19.47 3.10 -21.38
N SER A 152 -20.47 3.06 -20.49
CA SER A 152 -20.57 3.95 -19.34
C SER A 152 -19.78 3.39 -18.16
N GLU A 153 -19.22 4.28 -17.33
CA GLU A 153 -18.62 3.87 -16.06
C GLU A 153 -19.66 3.29 -15.11
N LYS A 154 -19.61 1.99 -14.88
CA LYS A 154 -20.24 1.37 -13.72
C LYS A 154 -19.14 0.96 -12.75
N THR A 155 -18.88 1.81 -11.77
CA THR A 155 -18.04 1.46 -10.63
C THR A 155 -18.75 0.37 -9.83
N LYS A 156 -18.23 -0.86 -9.84
CA LYS A 156 -18.74 -1.90 -8.94
C LYS A 156 -18.38 -1.50 -7.52
N SER A 157 -19.40 -1.29 -6.68
CA SER A 157 -19.20 -1.04 -5.25
C SER A 157 -18.49 -2.23 -4.59
N PHE A 158 -17.69 -1.94 -3.58
CA PHE A 158 -17.12 -2.97 -2.72
C PHE A 158 -18.21 -3.51 -1.81
N ASP A 159 -18.54 -4.79 -2.00
CA ASP A 159 -19.40 -5.52 -1.08
C ASP A 159 -18.55 -6.18 0.03
N GLN A 160 -19.21 -6.70 1.05
CA GLN A 160 -18.54 -7.37 2.18
C GLN A 160 -17.69 -8.57 1.73
N ARG A 161 -18.11 -9.25 0.66
CA ARG A 161 -17.38 -10.39 0.10
C ARG A 161 -16.02 -9.95 -0.45
N THR A 162 -15.99 -8.90 -1.26
CA THR A 162 -14.76 -8.35 -1.83
C THR A 162 -13.79 -7.87 -0.73
N ILE A 163 -14.33 -7.25 0.33
CA ILE A 163 -13.54 -6.83 1.50
C ILE A 163 -12.89 -8.06 2.18
N ASN A 164 -13.63 -9.14 2.36
CA ASN A 164 -13.13 -10.36 2.99
C ASN A 164 -12.11 -11.09 2.10
N GLU A 165 -12.32 -11.11 0.79
CA GLU A 165 -11.38 -11.68 -0.19
C GLU A 165 -10.05 -10.93 -0.15
N PHE A 166 -10.08 -9.60 -0.17
CA PHE A 166 -8.88 -8.77 0.00
C PHE A 166 -8.18 -9.06 1.33
N ALA A 167 -8.92 -9.09 2.45
CA ALA A 167 -8.35 -9.35 3.77
C ALA A 167 -7.61 -10.68 3.83
N SER A 168 -8.21 -11.75 3.29
CA SER A 168 -7.63 -13.08 3.25
C SER A 168 -6.37 -13.13 2.37
N ALA A 169 -6.41 -12.48 1.21
CA ALA A 169 -5.28 -12.42 0.30
C ALA A 169 -4.12 -11.61 0.88
N PHE A 170 -4.41 -10.47 1.50
CA PHE A 170 -3.43 -9.64 2.17
C PHE A 170 -2.76 -10.38 3.33
N ASP A 171 -3.53 -11.05 4.20
CA ASP A 171 -2.97 -11.84 5.31
C ASP A 171 -2.11 -13.01 4.81
N SER A 172 -2.52 -13.67 3.73
CA SER A 172 -1.75 -14.74 3.11
C SER A 172 -0.43 -14.24 2.54
N LEU A 173 -0.45 -13.11 1.83
CA LEU A 173 0.73 -12.46 1.28
C LEU A 173 1.68 -12.01 2.39
N PHE A 174 1.16 -11.34 3.42
CA PHE A 174 1.93 -10.89 4.56
C PHE A 174 2.64 -12.06 5.27
N ASN A 175 1.91 -13.14 5.56
CA ASN A 175 2.46 -14.33 6.21
C ASN A 175 3.51 -15.02 5.35
N ARG A 176 3.34 -15.04 4.02
CA ARG A 176 4.36 -15.55 3.09
C ARG A 176 5.66 -14.74 3.22
N PHE A 177 5.58 -13.41 3.24
CA PHE A 177 6.74 -12.55 3.42
C PHE A 177 7.40 -12.68 4.79
N VAL A 178 6.63 -12.84 5.86
CA VAL A 178 7.18 -13.14 7.20
C VAL A 178 7.97 -14.45 7.17
N LYS A 179 7.41 -15.51 6.59
CA LYS A 179 8.07 -16.83 6.53
C LYS A 179 9.35 -16.82 5.68
N GLU A 180 9.38 -16.01 4.61
CA GLU A 180 10.48 -16.01 3.65
C GLU A 180 11.62 -15.06 4.04
N PHE A 181 11.31 -13.91 4.66
CA PHE A 181 12.26 -12.81 4.87
C PHE A 181 12.49 -12.43 6.35
N CYS A 182 11.87 -13.10 7.29
CA CYS A 182 12.02 -12.84 8.73
C CYS A 182 12.32 -14.08 9.54
#